data_4bfa95b4558c888f647ac088bb12b9b4
#
_entry.id   4bfa95b4558c888f647ac088bb12b9b4
#
_cell.length_a   1.000
_cell.length_b   1.000
_cell.length_c   1.000
_cell.angle_alpha   90.00
_cell.angle_beta   90.00
_cell.angle_gamma   90.00
#
_symmetry.space_group_name_H-M   'P 1'
#
loop_
_entity.id
_entity.type
_entity.pdbx_description
1 polymer ?
#
loop_
_entity_poly.entity_id
_entity_poly.type
_entity_poly.pdbx_seq_one_letter_code
_entity_poly.pdbx_strand_id
1 'polypeptide(L)'
;MTTNNPVGLKGIAFLEFSADTDFNMGGLFEKFGFSKSFQHKSNKVEAFTQNDIVFLVNEGDGFAGQFRTTHGPSACGMGMFVEDAKAAYNEAVKRGARPFDATESTKAAYSLPAIYGIGDSLIYFVDNPTEFFEAEFKDHANPTVIPDKGFHTIDHLTNNVHKGTLIQWADFYKNIFGFTE
;
A
#
# COMPACT_ATOMS: atom_id res chain seq x y z
N MET A 1 -19.43 22.43 7.66
CA MET A 1 -19.56 21.48 6.52
C MET A 1 -19.03 20.15 7.03
N THR A 2 -19.86 19.14 7.12
CA THR A 2 -19.39 17.78 7.42
C THR A 2 -18.57 17.31 6.23
N THR A 3 -17.28 17.08 6.43
CA THR A 3 -16.43 16.46 5.41
C THR A 3 -17.00 15.09 5.08
N ASN A 4 -17.27 14.84 3.78
CA ASN A 4 -17.73 13.53 3.33
C ASN A 4 -16.53 12.57 3.40
N ASN A 5 -16.45 11.78 4.48
CA ASN A 5 -15.40 10.79 4.70
C ASN A 5 -16.05 9.42 5.02
N PRO A 6 -16.61 8.75 4.00
CA PRO A 6 -17.44 7.59 4.21
C PRO A 6 -16.73 6.37 4.79
N VAL A 7 -15.42 6.24 4.54
CA VAL A 7 -14.59 5.12 5.02
C VAL A 7 -13.77 5.47 6.25
N GLY A 8 -13.97 6.66 6.84
CA GLY A 8 -13.21 7.09 8.02
C GLY A 8 -11.70 7.23 7.74
N LEU A 9 -11.32 7.68 6.52
CA LEU A 9 -9.92 7.83 6.10
C LEU A 9 -9.19 8.86 6.98
N LYS A 10 -8.01 8.51 7.48
CA LYS A 10 -7.13 9.35 8.31
C LYS A 10 -5.81 9.70 7.62
N GLY A 11 -5.35 8.85 6.66
CA GLY A 11 -4.09 9.06 5.98
C GLY A 11 -3.61 7.82 5.23
N ILE A 12 -2.31 7.77 4.96
CA ILE A 12 -1.62 6.65 4.31
C ILE A 12 -0.74 5.97 5.35
N ALA A 13 -0.94 4.66 5.56
CA ALA A 13 -0.14 3.87 6.49
C ALA A 13 1.17 3.37 5.84
N PHE A 14 1.11 2.96 4.58
CA PHE A 14 2.28 2.49 3.82
C PHE A 14 2.02 2.49 2.32
N LEU A 15 3.09 2.42 1.53
CA LEU A 15 3.05 2.03 0.12
C LEU A 15 3.78 0.71 -0.07
N GLU A 16 3.20 -0.19 -0.85
CA GLU A 16 3.79 -1.47 -1.22
C GLU A 16 4.25 -1.43 -2.67
N PHE A 17 5.51 -1.82 -2.87
CA PHE A 17 6.15 -1.92 -4.18
C PHE A 17 6.47 -3.38 -4.46
N SER A 18 6.19 -3.82 -5.67
CA SER A 18 6.61 -5.12 -6.16
C SER A 18 7.81 -4.96 -7.08
N ALA A 19 8.89 -5.66 -6.78
CA ALA A 19 10.10 -5.68 -7.59
C ALA A 19 10.79 -7.05 -7.48
N ASP A 20 11.54 -7.42 -8.50
CA ASP A 20 12.48 -8.53 -8.41
C ASP A 20 13.76 -8.07 -7.70
N THR A 21 14.47 -9.01 -7.09
CA THR A 21 15.73 -8.75 -6.40
C THR A 21 16.73 -8.02 -7.30
N ASP A 22 16.78 -8.36 -8.59
CA ASP A 22 17.71 -7.76 -9.56
C ASP A 22 17.44 -6.27 -9.82
N PHE A 23 16.20 -5.80 -9.62
CA PHE A 23 15.86 -4.37 -9.75
C PHE A 23 16.42 -3.52 -8.60
N ASN A 24 16.69 -4.16 -7.44
CA ASN A 24 17.24 -3.50 -6.25
C ASN A 24 16.45 -2.25 -5.80
N MET A 25 15.13 -2.39 -5.66
CA MET A 25 14.23 -1.32 -5.20
C MET A 25 14.67 -0.76 -3.83
N GLY A 26 15.07 -1.64 -2.91
CA GLY A 26 15.57 -1.24 -1.59
C GLY A 26 16.78 -0.32 -1.68
N GLY A 27 17.77 -0.65 -2.52
CA GLY A 27 18.94 0.21 -2.74
C GLY A 27 18.58 1.58 -3.34
N LEU A 28 17.46 1.67 -4.09
CA LEU A 28 16.93 2.96 -4.54
C LEU A 28 16.41 3.76 -3.34
N PHE A 29 15.62 3.14 -2.45
CA PHE A 29 15.08 3.82 -1.26
C PHE A 29 16.17 4.29 -0.30
N GLU A 30 17.23 3.50 -0.11
CA GLU A 30 18.38 3.90 0.69
C GLU A 30 19.05 5.18 0.16
N LYS A 31 19.12 5.38 -1.17
CA LYS A 31 19.64 6.62 -1.78
C LYS A 31 18.78 7.84 -1.43
N PHE A 32 17.50 7.62 -1.16
CA PHE A 32 16.56 8.66 -0.70
C PHE A 32 16.51 8.82 0.82
N GLY A 33 17.35 8.10 1.58
CA GLY A 33 17.45 8.25 3.03
C GLY A 33 16.50 7.33 3.82
N PHE A 34 15.96 6.29 3.19
CA PHE A 34 15.17 5.28 3.89
C PHE A 34 16.07 4.20 4.47
N SER A 35 15.87 3.87 5.73
CA SER A 35 16.55 2.78 6.42
C SER A 35 15.76 1.48 6.24
N LYS A 36 16.46 0.39 5.92
CA LYS A 36 15.87 -0.95 5.95
C LYS A 36 15.72 -1.39 7.41
N SER A 37 14.50 -1.30 7.94
CA SER A 37 14.23 -1.40 9.37
C SER A 37 13.63 -2.74 9.77
N PHE A 38 12.66 -3.24 8.99
CA PHE A 38 11.90 -4.43 9.35
C PHE A 38 11.82 -5.41 8.20
N GLN A 39 11.51 -6.67 8.52
CA GLN A 39 11.19 -7.72 7.56
C GLN A 39 9.91 -8.44 7.99
N HIS A 40 9.10 -8.84 7.02
CA HIS A 40 7.91 -9.63 7.29
C HIS A 40 8.29 -10.98 7.90
N LYS A 41 7.46 -11.49 8.84
CA LYS A 41 7.77 -12.72 9.59
C LYS A 41 7.81 -13.98 8.72
N SER A 42 7.01 -14.05 7.65
CA SER A 42 6.84 -15.24 6.81
C SER A 42 6.94 -15.00 5.30
N ASN A 43 6.73 -13.77 4.82
CA ASN A 43 6.76 -13.45 3.40
C ASN A 43 8.05 -12.70 3.03
N LYS A 44 8.39 -12.68 1.73
CA LYS A 44 9.55 -11.95 1.20
C LYS A 44 9.21 -10.45 1.07
N VAL A 45 9.04 -9.78 2.19
CA VAL A 45 8.75 -8.35 2.26
C VAL A 45 9.70 -7.68 3.22
N GLU A 46 10.35 -6.63 2.77
CA GLU A 46 11.21 -5.75 3.57
C GLU A 46 10.56 -4.38 3.73
N ALA A 47 10.69 -3.76 4.90
CA ALA A 47 10.18 -2.43 5.19
C ALA A 47 11.33 -1.42 5.28
N PHE A 48 11.17 -0.35 4.52
CA PHE A 48 12.08 0.80 4.45
C PHE A 48 11.36 2.01 5.05
N THR A 49 11.97 2.63 6.05
CA THR A 49 11.32 3.70 6.82
C THR A 49 12.14 4.98 6.83
N GLN A 50 11.45 6.10 6.79
CA GLN A 50 12.01 7.42 7.06
C GLN A 50 10.92 8.29 7.68
N ASN A 51 11.08 8.70 8.96
CA ASN A 51 10.07 9.40 9.75
C ASN A 51 8.72 8.65 9.69
N ASP A 52 7.63 9.31 9.26
CA ASP A 52 6.30 8.69 9.18
C ASP A 52 6.06 7.91 7.87
N ILE A 53 7.06 7.83 6.99
CA ILE A 53 6.92 7.15 5.70
C ILE A 53 7.38 5.70 5.82
N VAL A 54 6.53 4.79 5.37
CA VAL A 54 6.83 3.36 5.28
C VAL A 54 6.64 2.88 3.84
N PHE A 55 7.72 2.37 3.25
CA PHE A 55 7.72 1.68 1.98
C PHE A 55 7.98 0.19 2.20
N LEU A 56 7.14 -0.65 1.63
CA LEU A 56 7.27 -2.10 1.66
C LEU A 56 7.76 -2.58 0.29
N VAL A 57 8.82 -3.36 0.25
CA VAL A 57 9.31 -4.02 -0.97
C VAL A 57 8.92 -5.49 -0.90
N ASN A 58 8.04 -5.91 -1.78
CA ASN A 58 7.52 -7.26 -1.86
C ASN A 58 8.12 -8.01 -3.06
N GLU A 59 9.01 -8.96 -2.77
CA GLU A 59 9.65 -9.85 -3.76
C GLU A 59 8.94 -11.22 -3.86
N GLY A 60 7.79 -11.37 -3.21
CA GLY A 60 7.03 -12.62 -3.21
C GLY A 60 6.36 -12.94 -4.55
N ASP A 61 5.95 -14.20 -4.70
CA ASP A 61 5.36 -14.73 -5.95
C ASP A 61 3.81 -14.63 -5.98
N GLY A 62 3.16 -14.30 -4.86
CA GLY A 62 1.72 -14.17 -4.76
C GLY A 62 1.15 -13.01 -5.59
N PHE A 63 0.24 -12.24 -5.03
CA PHE A 63 -0.34 -11.08 -5.70
C PHE A 63 0.74 -10.12 -6.26
N ALA A 64 1.74 -9.77 -5.45
CA ALA A 64 2.81 -8.87 -5.86
C ALA A 64 3.60 -9.42 -7.06
N GLY A 65 3.89 -10.73 -7.10
CA GLY A 65 4.57 -11.37 -8.24
C GLY A 65 3.76 -11.32 -9.52
N GLN A 66 2.44 -11.59 -9.44
CA GLN A 66 1.55 -11.48 -10.60
C GLN A 66 1.41 -10.04 -11.08
N PHE A 67 1.28 -9.09 -10.16
CA PHE A 67 1.23 -7.68 -10.49
C PHE A 67 2.51 -7.24 -11.22
N ARG A 68 3.67 -7.64 -10.70
CA ARG A 68 4.98 -7.38 -11.31
C ARG A 68 5.12 -7.95 -12.72
N THR A 69 4.58 -9.14 -12.97
CA THR A 69 4.59 -9.77 -14.31
C THR A 69 3.86 -8.91 -15.33
N THR A 70 2.81 -8.21 -14.93
CA THR A 70 1.99 -7.36 -15.80
C THR A 70 2.53 -5.95 -15.95
N HIS A 71 3.01 -5.35 -14.83
CA HIS A 71 3.32 -3.93 -14.74
C HIS A 71 4.83 -3.62 -14.61
N GLY A 72 5.66 -4.65 -14.42
CA GLY A 72 7.07 -4.46 -14.05
C GLY A 72 7.21 -3.97 -12.60
N PRO A 73 8.45 -3.60 -12.18
CA PRO A 73 8.71 -3.04 -10.87
C PRO A 73 7.91 -1.74 -10.65
N SER A 74 6.99 -1.75 -9.69
CA SER A 74 6.05 -0.62 -9.49
C SER A 74 5.34 -0.72 -8.14
N ALA A 75 4.64 0.36 -7.76
CA ALA A 75 3.73 0.33 -6.62
C ALA A 75 2.55 -0.61 -6.93
N CYS A 76 2.38 -1.65 -6.14
CA CYS A 76 1.34 -2.67 -6.30
C CYS A 76 0.23 -2.56 -5.25
N GLY A 77 0.45 -1.79 -4.18
CA GLY A 77 -0.54 -1.61 -3.13
C GLY A 77 -0.31 -0.36 -2.29
N MET A 78 -1.35 0.05 -1.57
CA MET A 78 -1.29 1.12 -0.59
C MET A 78 -2.13 0.76 0.63
N GLY A 79 -1.63 1.02 1.83
CA GLY A 79 -2.37 0.93 3.07
C GLY A 79 -3.03 2.27 3.40
N MET A 80 -4.36 2.31 3.36
CA MET A 80 -5.14 3.46 3.81
C MET A 80 -5.37 3.34 5.32
N PHE A 81 -4.88 4.32 6.08
CA PHE A 81 -5.15 4.41 7.51
C PHE A 81 -6.58 4.93 7.71
N VAL A 82 -7.40 4.15 8.38
CA VAL A 82 -8.83 4.40 8.56
C VAL A 82 -9.23 4.29 10.05
N GLU A 83 -10.45 4.64 10.37
CA GLU A 83 -10.96 4.55 11.74
C GLU A 83 -11.24 3.10 12.17
N ASP A 84 -11.84 2.30 11.29
CA ASP A 84 -12.17 0.88 11.47
C ASP A 84 -12.01 0.19 10.10
N ALA A 85 -11.04 -0.72 9.99
CA ALA A 85 -10.68 -1.37 8.72
C ALA A 85 -11.82 -2.22 8.14
N LYS A 86 -12.55 -2.93 9.00
CA LYS A 86 -13.66 -3.78 8.57
C LYS A 86 -14.87 -2.93 8.14
N ALA A 87 -15.20 -1.88 8.88
CA ALA A 87 -16.28 -0.97 8.52
C ALA A 87 -15.95 -0.23 7.22
N ALA A 88 -14.72 0.26 7.06
CA ALA A 88 -14.24 0.91 5.85
C ALA A 88 -14.34 0.01 4.62
N TYR A 89 -13.87 -1.24 4.73
CA TYR A 89 -13.98 -2.24 3.67
C TYR A 89 -15.44 -2.50 3.27
N ASN A 90 -16.31 -2.73 4.24
CA ASN A 90 -17.74 -2.99 3.98
C ASN A 90 -18.41 -1.80 3.30
N GLU A 91 -18.12 -0.58 3.74
CA GLU A 91 -18.68 0.63 3.13
C GLU A 91 -18.12 0.85 1.71
N ALA A 92 -16.82 0.60 1.48
CA ALA A 92 -16.22 0.67 0.15
C ALA A 92 -16.88 -0.31 -0.83
N VAL A 93 -17.07 -1.58 -0.44
CA VAL A 93 -17.74 -2.61 -1.26
C VAL A 93 -19.19 -2.22 -1.53
N LYS A 94 -19.93 -1.78 -0.52
CA LYS A 94 -21.29 -1.28 -0.65
C LYS A 94 -21.39 -0.12 -1.65
N ARG A 95 -20.36 0.72 -1.76
CA ARG A 95 -20.27 1.83 -2.72
C ARG A 95 -19.78 1.41 -4.11
N GLY A 96 -19.54 0.11 -4.32
CA GLY A 96 -19.19 -0.44 -5.62
C GLY A 96 -17.71 -0.73 -5.83
N ALA A 97 -16.88 -0.65 -4.79
CA ALA A 97 -15.50 -1.12 -4.89
C ALA A 97 -15.46 -2.64 -5.12
N ARG A 98 -14.56 -3.10 -5.98
CA ARG A 98 -14.35 -4.52 -6.24
C ARG A 98 -13.54 -5.12 -5.09
N PRO A 99 -14.09 -6.09 -4.32
CA PRO A 99 -13.37 -6.72 -3.23
C PRO A 99 -12.18 -7.52 -3.77
N PHE A 100 -11.11 -7.58 -2.99
CA PHE A 100 -10.01 -8.49 -3.25
C PHE A 100 -10.32 -9.85 -2.62
N ASP A 101 -10.51 -10.85 -3.47
CA ASP A 101 -10.70 -12.25 -3.05
C ASP A 101 -9.39 -13.01 -3.33
N ALA A 102 -8.65 -13.30 -2.27
CA ALA A 102 -7.41 -14.05 -2.36
C ALA A 102 -7.69 -15.50 -2.79
N THR A 103 -7.03 -15.93 -3.87
CA THR A 103 -6.89 -17.34 -4.22
C THR A 103 -5.53 -17.85 -3.72
N GLU A 104 -5.29 -19.16 -3.76
CA GLU A 104 -3.97 -19.72 -3.41
C GLU A 104 -2.83 -19.10 -4.24
N SER A 105 -3.10 -18.77 -5.51
CA SER A 105 -2.11 -18.19 -6.43
C SER A 105 -2.00 -16.66 -6.34
N THR A 106 -3.01 -15.98 -5.77
CA THR A 106 -3.06 -14.51 -5.68
C THR A 106 -3.06 -13.98 -4.26
N LYS A 107 -2.61 -14.81 -3.31
CA LYS A 107 -2.60 -14.44 -1.90
C LYS A 107 -1.80 -13.16 -1.66
N ALA A 108 -2.42 -12.17 -1.02
CA ALA A 108 -1.72 -10.99 -0.54
C ALA A 108 -0.72 -11.36 0.56
N ALA A 109 0.28 -10.50 0.77
CA ALA A 109 1.28 -10.73 1.81
C ALA A 109 0.71 -10.55 3.24
N TYR A 110 -0.38 -9.81 3.38
CA TYR A 110 -0.95 -9.40 4.68
C TYR A 110 -2.39 -9.85 4.85
N SER A 111 -2.79 -10.07 6.11
CA SER A 111 -4.16 -10.42 6.50
C SER A 111 -5.03 -9.16 6.71
N LEU A 112 -5.01 -8.23 5.75
CA LEU A 112 -5.77 -6.99 5.78
C LEU A 112 -6.96 -7.04 4.82
N PRO A 113 -8.11 -6.43 5.17
CA PRO A 113 -9.18 -6.20 4.20
C PRO A 113 -8.66 -5.34 3.04
N ALA A 114 -8.98 -5.72 1.80
CA ALA A 114 -8.49 -5.00 0.63
C ALA A 114 -9.52 -4.97 -0.51
N ILE A 115 -9.43 -3.94 -1.33
CA ILE A 115 -10.17 -3.77 -2.58
C ILE A 115 -9.18 -3.55 -3.73
N TYR A 116 -9.62 -3.77 -4.96
CA TYR A 116 -8.85 -3.39 -6.12
C TYR A 116 -8.95 -1.90 -6.41
N GLY A 117 -7.82 -1.28 -6.69
CA GLY A 117 -7.66 0.09 -7.17
C GLY A 117 -7.27 0.17 -8.63
N ILE A 118 -6.64 1.28 -9.02
CA ILE A 118 -6.18 1.53 -10.40
C ILE A 118 -5.17 0.47 -10.84
N GLY A 119 -5.34 -0.05 -12.06
CA GLY A 119 -4.44 -1.04 -12.65
C GLY A 119 -4.42 -2.37 -11.89
N ASP A 120 -5.50 -2.68 -11.17
CA ASP A 120 -5.61 -3.84 -10.29
C ASP A 120 -4.61 -3.83 -9.11
N SER A 121 -4.05 -2.67 -8.74
CA SER A 121 -3.32 -2.52 -7.48
C SER A 121 -4.26 -2.74 -6.28
N LEU A 122 -3.71 -3.04 -5.11
CA LEU A 122 -4.52 -3.22 -3.90
C LEU A 122 -4.58 -1.94 -3.06
N ILE A 123 -5.76 -1.68 -2.51
CA ILE A 123 -5.98 -0.70 -1.46
C ILE A 123 -6.36 -1.48 -0.21
N TYR A 124 -5.44 -1.54 0.75
CA TYR A 124 -5.65 -2.16 2.06
C TYR A 124 -6.25 -1.16 3.03
N PHE A 125 -7.10 -1.64 3.94
CA PHE A 125 -7.62 -0.85 5.06
C PHE A 125 -6.91 -1.23 6.34
N VAL A 126 -6.33 -0.25 7.04
CA VAL A 126 -5.53 -0.41 8.25
C VAL A 126 -6.07 0.54 9.32
N ASP A 127 -6.58 0.02 10.43
CA ASP A 127 -7.11 0.84 11.54
C ASP A 127 -6.09 1.04 12.67
N ASN A 128 -5.14 0.13 12.80
CA ASN A 128 -4.04 0.24 13.75
C ASN A 128 -2.71 -0.11 13.07
N PRO A 129 -2.01 0.86 12.46
CA PRO A 129 -0.73 0.62 11.81
C PRO A 129 0.32 0.01 12.75
N THR A 130 0.39 0.42 14.01
CA THR A 130 1.34 -0.11 14.98
C THR A 130 1.11 -1.60 15.22
N GLU A 131 -0.12 -1.99 15.54
CA GLU A 131 -0.49 -3.39 15.74
C GLU A 131 -0.26 -4.24 14.49
N PHE A 132 -0.59 -3.71 13.31
CA PHE A 132 -0.31 -4.37 12.04
C PHE A 132 1.20 -4.66 11.88
N PHE A 133 2.05 -3.65 12.11
CA PHE A 133 3.50 -3.85 11.99
C PHE A 133 4.03 -4.82 13.05
N GLU A 134 3.59 -4.73 14.30
CA GLU A 134 3.97 -5.67 15.35
C GLU A 134 3.49 -7.11 15.06
N ALA A 135 2.30 -7.28 14.47
CA ALA A 135 1.77 -8.59 14.12
C ALA A 135 2.49 -9.25 12.94
N GLU A 136 2.73 -8.51 11.87
CA GLU A 136 3.23 -9.06 10.59
C GLU A 136 4.76 -8.96 10.44
N PHE A 137 5.40 -7.98 11.07
CA PHE A 137 6.83 -7.68 10.90
C PHE A 137 7.66 -7.97 12.17
N LYS A 138 8.95 -8.07 11.99
CA LYS A 138 9.98 -8.13 13.03
C LYS A 138 11.17 -7.29 12.59
N ASP A 139 12.05 -6.96 13.51
CA ASP A 139 13.31 -6.28 13.19
C ASP A 139 14.05 -7.01 12.07
N HIS A 140 14.62 -6.25 11.15
CA HIS A 140 15.36 -6.83 10.05
C HIS A 140 16.66 -7.48 10.55
N ALA A 141 16.95 -8.71 10.06
CA ALA A 141 18.16 -9.44 10.49
C ALA A 141 19.47 -8.72 10.12
N ASN A 142 19.45 -7.94 9.04
CA ASN A 142 20.56 -7.13 8.57
C ASN A 142 20.04 -5.72 8.26
N PRO A 143 19.74 -4.90 9.29
CA PRO A 143 19.20 -3.57 9.08
C PRO A 143 20.26 -2.65 8.48
N THR A 144 19.80 -1.63 7.75
CA THR A 144 20.65 -0.49 7.36
C THR A 144 20.20 0.74 8.12
N VAL A 145 21.12 1.59 8.52
CA VAL A 145 20.83 2.88 9.15
C VAL A 145 21.34 3.97 8.23
N ILE A 146 20.42 4.61 7.55
CA ILE A 146 20.73 5.68 6.61
C ILE A 146 20.29 7.02 7.23
N PRO A 147 21.14 8.06 7.21
CA PRO A 147 20.71 9.39 7.63
C PRO A 147 19.50 9.85 6.81
N ASP A 148 18.44 10.27 7.49
CA ASP A 148 17.25 10.76 6.82
C ASP A 148 17.56 12.03 6.01
N LYS A 149 16.73 12.28 5.00
CA LYS A 149 16.87 13.44 4.10
C LYS A 149 15.75 14.44 4.25
N GLY A 150 15.02 14.37 5.37
CA GLY A 150 13.98 15.32 5.73
C GLY A 150 12.62 15.05 5.07
N PHE A 151 12.39 13.83 4.56
CA PHE A 151 11.07 13.42 4.13
C PHE A 151 10.27 12.96 5.36
N HIS A 152 9.15 13.61 5.64
CA HIS A 152 8.37 13.34 6.85
C HIS A 152 7.08 12.58 6.59
N THR A 153 6.40 12.86 5.49
CA THR A 153 5.09 12.27 5.20
C THR A 153 4.88 12.11 3.70
N ILE A 154 3.98 11.21 3.33
CA ILE A 154 3.49 11.10 1.95
C ILE A 154 2.42 12.17 1.77
N ASP A 155 2.73 13.22 1.01
CA ASP A 155 1.84 14.35 0.78
C ASP A 155 0.70 13.99 -0.20
N HIS A 156 1.04 13.33 -1.30
CA HIS A 156 0.08 12.91 -2.30
C HIS A 156 0.58 11.71 -3.11
N LEU A 157 -0.35 11.08 -3.82
CA LEU A 157 -0.08 10.01 -4.77
C LEU A 157 -0.64 10.39 -6.13
N THR A 158 0.12 10.09 -7.17
CA THR A 158 -0.34 10.26 -8.56
C THR A 158 -0.46 8.91 -9.24
N ASN A 159 -1.50 8.75 -10.05
CA ASN A 159 -1.73 7.53 -10.80
C ASN A 159 -1.84 7.86 -12.30
N ASN A 160 -1.15 7.10 -13.12
CA ASN A 160 -1.35 7.11 -14.56
C ASN A 160 -2.54 6.21 -14.90
N VAL A 161 -3.43 6.71 -15.72
CA VAL A 161 -4.61 5.98 -16.17
C VAL A 161 -4.65 5.90 -17.69
N HIS A 162 -5.33 4.91 -18.25
CA HIS A 162 -5.52 4.83 -19.69
C HIS A 162 -6.25 6.08 -20.22
N LYS A 163 -5.90 6.50 -21.44
CA LYS A 163 -6.56 7.64 -22.10
C LYS A 163 -8.08 7.42 -22.14
N GLY A 164 -8.82 8.39 -21.63
CA GLY A 164 -10.27 8.37 -21.59
C GLY A 164 -10.89 7.78 -20.31
N THR A 165 -10.09 7.23 -19.37
CA THR A 165 -10.62 6.64 -18.12
C THR A 165 -10.47 7.55 -16.89
N LEU A 166 -9.99 8.79 -17.07
CA LEU A 166 -9.79 9.73 -15.96
C LEU A 166 -11.05 9.95 -15.12
N ILE A 167 -12.19 10.20 -15.78
CA ILE A 167 -13.47 10.46 -15.10
C ILE A 167 -13.90 9.23 -14.29
N GLN A 168 -13.77 8.02 -14.84
CA GLN A 168 -14.10 6.78 -14.15
C GLN A 168 -13.32 6.66 -12.83
N TRP A 169 -12.02 6.95 -12.85
CA TRP A 169 -11.17 6.85 -11.65
C TRP A 169 -11.38 8.02 -10.68
N ALA A 170 -11.63 9.22 -11.19
CA ALA A 170 -12.04 10.34 -10.34
C ALA A 170 -13.33 10.02 -9.60
N ASP A 171 -14.33 9.47 -10.30
CA ASP A 171 -15.60 9.05 -9.70
C ASP A 171 -15.42 7.89 -8.70
N PHE A 172 -14.49 6.95 -8.96
CA PHE A 172 -14.13 5.92 -8.00
C PHE A 172 -13.68 6.53 -6.66
N TYR A 173 -12.69 7.45 -6.68
CA TYR A 173 -12.18 8.07 -5.45
C TYR A 173 -13.22 8.96 -4.78
N LYS A 174 -14.04 9.69 -5.54
CA LYS A 174 -15.14 10.50 -4.99
C LYS A 174 -16.20 9.63 -4.32
N ASN A 175 -16.61 8.56 -4.98
CA ASN A 175 -17.68 7.70 -4.49
C ASN A 175 -17.25 6.83 -3.31
N ILE A 176 -16.06 6.24 -3.35
CA ILE A 176 -15.57 5.31 -2.33
C ILE A 176 -15.01 6.08 -1.12
N PHE A 177 -14.15 7.08 -1.35
CA PHE A 177 -13.40 7.74 -0.30
C PHE A 177 -13.90 9.15 0.05
N GLY A 178 -14.82 9.69 -0.74
CA GLY A 178 -15.34 11.05 -0.53
C GLY A 178 -14.37 12.16 -0.95
N PHE A 179 -13.41 11.86 -1.84
CA PHE A 179 -12.48 12.86 -2.34
C PHE A 179 -13.21 13.93 -3.15
N THR A 180 -12.67 15.13 -3.16
CA THR A 180 -13.17 16.29 -3.92
C THR A 180 -12.19 16.67 -5.01
N GLU A 181 -12.72 17.17 -6.13
CA GLU A 181 -11.93 17.83 -7.17
C GLU A 181 -11.58 19.25 -6.75
#